data_539a9f12f33397ebbe3400550fe08cb6
#
_entry.id   539a9f12f33397ebbe3400550fe08cb6
#
_cell.length_a   1.000
_cell.length_b   1.000
_cell.length_c   1.000
_cell.angle_alpha   90.00
_cell.angle_beta   90.00
_cell.angle_gamma   90.00
#
_symmetry.space_group_name_H-M   'P 1'
#
loop_
_entity.id
_entity.type
_entity.pdbx_description
1 polymer ?
#
loop_
_entity_poly.entity_id
_entity_poly.type
_entity_poly.pdbx_seq_one_letter_code
_entity_poly.pdbx_strand_id
1 'polypeptide(L)'
;MKTLAKICGCLLFLGIATALIALPEFADSRAPQMQSGAADGDVPSFHSKLPASPLPPTLEASQFTDKVVFNAYLLAGRIRKVLYQEPCYCHCDRSIGHGSLLDCFAGQHGSGCDICIREAFYSYEQTHKGKTPAQIRDGIIRGEWQKVDISKYEKDYLPQTAAPAKSVTRQ
;
A
#
# COMPACT_ATOMS: atom_id res chain seq x y z
N MET A 1 6.27 96.19 20.63
CA MET A 1 5.30 96.47 19.58
C MET A 1 5.02 95.19 18.87
N LYS A 2 3.80 94.63 19.06
CA LYS A 2 2.84 94.15 18.05
C LYS A 2 3.45 93.14 17.08
N THR A 3 2.93 91.95 16.84
CA THR A 3 1.54 91.44 16.74
C THR A 3 1.59 89.92 16.66
N LEU A 4 0.69 89.34 17.33
CA LEU A 4 -0.24 88.28 16.94
C LEU A 4 -0.12 87.72 15.53
N ALA A 5 -0.16 86.41 15.38
CA ALA A 5 -1.10 85.69 14.54
C ALA A 5 -0.90 84.15 14.63
N LYS A 6 -1.82 83.56 15.12
CA LYS A 6 -2.78 82.57 14.64
C LYS A 6 -2.23 81.15 14.43
N ILE A 7 -2.68 80.42 15.40
CA ILE A 7 -2.94 79.00 15.41
C ILE A 7 -3.65 78.51 14.12
N CYS A 8 -3.12 77.54 13.45
CA CYS A 8 -3.94 76.70 12.62
C CYS A 8 -3.51 75.26 12.86
N GLY A 9 -4.37 74.58 13.55
CA GLY A 9 -4.20 73.16 13.84
C GLY A 9 -4.34 72.36 12.55
N CYS A 10 -3.39 71.51 12.30
CA CYS A 10 -3.54 70.39 11.43
C CYS A 10 -3.36 69.12 12.23
N LEU A 11 -4.47 68.53 12.57
CA LEU A 11 -4.57 67.18 13.11
C LEU A 11 -4.04 66.24 12.03
N LEU A 12 -2.79 65.81 12.19
CA LEU A 12 -2.26 64.67 11.46
C LEU A 12 -2.87 63.42 12.04
N PHE A 13 -3.89 62.92 11.36
CA PHE A 13 -4.35 61.56 11.55
C PHE A 13 -3.26 60.61 11.09
N LEU A 14 -2.50 60.05 12.03
CA LEU A 14 -1.63 58.92 11.78
C LEU A 14 -2.53 57.69 11.52
N GLY A 15 -2.86 57.47 10.27
CA GLY A 15 -3.48 56.23 9.82
C GLY A 15 -2.47 55.09 9.94
N ILE A 16 -2.62 54.28 11.00
CA ILE A 16 -1.94 53.01 11.10
C ILE A 16 -2.56 52.11 10.08
N ALA A 17 -1.90 52.02 8.91
CA ALA A 17 -2.19 50.98 7.92
C ALA A 17 -1.70 49.64 8.48
N THR A 18 -2.59 48.92 9.12
CA THR A 18 -2.36 47.50 9.41
C THR A 18 -2.33 46.74 8.09
N ALA A 19 -1.13 46.51 7.56
CA ALA A 19 -0.94 45.57 6.48
C ALA A 19 -1.30 44.18 7.00
N LEU A 20 -2.48 43.70 6.66
CA LEU A 20 -2.80 42.27 6.74
C LEU A 20 -1.87 41.53 5.78
N ILE A 21 -0.81 40.97 6.33
CA ILE A 21 0.00 39.99 5.62
C ILE A 21 -0.90 38.77 5.49
N ALA A 22 -1.54 38.61 4.35
CA ALA A 22 -2.19 37.38 3.98
C ALA A 22 -1.09 36.33 3.82
N LEU A 23 -0.95 35.47 4.82
CA LEU A 23 -0.15 34.25 4.70
C LEU A 23 -0.80 33.41 3.59
N PRO A 24 -0.04 32.93 2.60
CA PRO A 24 -0.60 31.97 1.67
C PRO A 24 -1.02 30.74 2.49
N GLU A 25 -2.32 30.48 2.52
CA GLU A 25 -2.83 29.19 2.92
C GLU A 25 -2.12 28.17 2.03
N PHE A 26 -1.25 27.37 2.66
CA PHE A 26 -0.77 26.15 2.04
C PHE A 26 -2.02 25.35 1.73
N ALA A 27 -2.43 25.41 0.47
CA ALA A 27 -3.45 24.52 -0.05
C ALA A 27 -2.99 23.11 0.33
N ASP A 28 -3.62 22.55 1.34
CA ASP A 28 -3.51 21.15 1.73
C ASP A 28 -3.91 20.37 0.48
N SER A 29 -2.89 19.96 -0.29
CA SER A 29 -3.05 19.05 -1.40
C SER A 29 -3.36 17.67 -0.85
N ARG A 30 -4.43 17.60 -0.08
CA ARG A 30 -5.06 16.38 0.33
C ARG A 30 -5.62 15.77 -0.94
N ALA A 31 -4.78 14.90 -1.56
CA ALA A 31 -5.25 14.04 -2.62
C ALA A 31 -6.58 13.44 -2.17
N PRO A 32 -7.60 13.40 -3.04
CA PRO A 32 -8.88 12.82 -2.65
C PRO A 32 -8.60 11.41 -2.15
N GLN A 33 -8.77 11.22 -0.85
CA GLN A 33 -8.88 9.88 -0.27
C GLN A 33 -10.16 9.32 -0.88
N MET A 34 -10.03 8.57 -1.95
CA MET A 34 -11.10 7.71 -2.44
C MET A 34 -11.38 6.74 -1.29
N GLN A 35 -12.37 7.10 -0.50
CA GLN A 35 -13.02 6.18 0.42
C GLN A 35 -13.63 5.11 -0.49
N SER A 36 -12.89 4.02 -0.70
CA SER A 36 -13.42 2.81 -1.28
C SER A 36 -14.53 2.35 -0.35
N GLY A 37 -15.75 2.40 -0.86
CA GLY A 37 -16.96 2.00 -0.13
C GLY A 37 -17.11 0.49 0.02
N ALA A 38 -16.06 -0.20 0.43
CA ALA A 38 -16.18 -1.50 1.08
C ALA A 38 -16.56 -1.20 2.53
N ALA A 39 -17.73 -1.63 2.96
CA ALA A 39 -18.10 -1.60 4.37
C ALA A 39 -16.96 -2.24 5.17
N ASP A 40 -16.50 -1.58 6.25
CA ASP A 40 -15.36 -2.01 7.09
C ASP A 40 -15.46 -3.48 7.56
N GLY A 41 -16.61 -4.14 7.41
CA GLY A 41 -16.85 -5.53 7.75
C GLY A 41 -16.58 -6.56 6.65
N ASP A 42 -16.23 -6.14 5.43
CA ASP A 42 -16.04 -7.07 4.30
C ASP A 42 -14.58 -7.31 3.92
N VAL A 43 -13.65 -6.55 4.48
CA VAL A 43 -12.22 -6.77 4.24
C VAL A 43 -11.74 -7.95 5.09
N PRO A 44 -11.17 -9.01 4.47
CA PRO A 44 -10.63 -10.14 5.21
C PRO A 44 -9.45 -9.74 6.11
N SER A 45 -9.11 -10.60 7.06
CA SER A 45 -8.00 -10.38 8.00
C SER A 45 -6.67 -10.14 7.30
N PHE A 46 -5.89 -9.22 7.84
CA PHE A 46 -4.51 -8.93 7.43
C PHE A 46 -3.74 -8.29 8.59
N HIS A 47 -2.41 -8.21 8.48
CA HIS A 47 -1.57 -7.55 9.46
C HIS A 47 -1.01 -6.23 8.93
N SER A 48 -1.25 -5.12 9.59
CA SER A 48 -0.72 -3.81 9.17
C SER A 48 0.79 -3.64 9.42
N LYS A 49 1.39 -4.50 10.26
CA LYS A 49 2.81 -4.45 10.65
C LYS A 49 3.40 -5.86 10.68
N LEU A 50 4.70 -5.95 10.40
CA LEU A 50 5.41 -7.21 10.54
C LEU A 50 5.56 -7.60 12.02
N PRO A 51 5.53 -8.92 12.35
CA PRO A 51 5.76 -9.39 13.70
C PRO A 51 7.23 -9.25 14.09
N ALA A 52 7.51 -9.27 15.40
CA ALA A 52 8.87 -9.34 15.91
C ALA A 52 9.53 -10.73 15.68
N SER A 53 8.72 -11.78 15.61
CA SER A 53 9.16 -13.15 15.32
C SER A 53 9.34 -13.39 13.83
N PRO A 54 10.16 -14.38 13.41
CA PRO A 54 10.24 -14.78 12.02
C PRO A 54 8.88 -15.21 11.45
N LEU A 55 8.62 -14.86 10.20
CA LEU A 55 7.42 -15.31 9.48
C LEU A 55 7.51 -16.81 9.18
N PRO A 56 6.36 -17.52 9.14
CA PRO A 56 6.32 -18.91 8.72
C PRO A 56 6.87 -19.06 7.29
N PRO A 57 7.55 -20.16 6.97
CA PRO A 57 7.90 -20.47 5.60
C PRO A 57 6.63 -20.80 4.79
N THR A 58 6.69 -20.61 3.48
CA THR A 58 5.72 -21.23 2.56
C THR A 58 6.09 -22.69 2.34
N LEU A 59 5.14 -23.50 1.86
CA LEU A 59 5.49 -24.81 1.36
C LEU A 59 6.44 -24.68 0.15
N GLU A 60 7.30 -25.71 -0.02
CA GLU A 60 8.21 -25.76 -1.14
C GLU A 60 7.45 -25.94 -2.46
N ALA A 61 7.74 -25.07 -3.43
CA ALA A 61 7.08 -25.10 -4.75
C ALA A 61 7.20 -26.46 -5.45
N SER A 62 8.32 -27.17 -5.23
CA SER A 62 8.59 -28.50 -5.82
C SER A 62 7.59 -29.59 -5.41
N GLN A 63 6.76 -29.34 -4.40
CA GLN A 63 5.68 -30.25 -4.01
C GLN A 63 4.50 -30.26 -5.00
N PHE A 64 4.45 -29.29 -5.92
CA PHE A 64 3.33 -29.10 -6.84
C PHE A 64 3.76 -29.36 -8.28
N THR A 65 3.00 -30.20 -8.99
CA THR A 65 3.25 -30.53 -10.40
C THR A 65 2.58 -29.56 -11.37
N ASP A 66 1.47 -28.94 -10.95
CA ASP A 66 0.82 -27.88 -11.72
C ASP A 66 1.72 -26.64 -11.76
N LYS A 67 1.98 -26.12 -12.95
CA LYS A 67 2.93 -25.02 -13.15
C LYS A 67 2.45 -23.70 -12.54
N VAL A 68 1.16 -23.44 -12.60
CA VAL A 68 0.59 -22.21 -12.00
C VAL A 68 0.73 -22.27 -10.48
N VAL A 69 0.40 -23.40 -9.87
CA VAL A 69 0.54 -23.62 -8.43
C VAL A 69 2.01 -23.59 -8.02
N PHE A 70 2.88 -24.29 -8.74
CA PHE A 70 4.33 -24.24 -8.51
C PHE A 70 4.84 -22.80 -8.46
N ASN A 71 4.51 -22.01 -9.50
CA ASN A 71 4.95 -20.62 -9.59
C ASN A 71 4.33 -19.74 -8.49
N ALA A 72 3.08 -19.98 -8.12
CA ALA A 72 2.44 -19.24 -7.04
C ALA A 72 3.19 -19.43 -5.71
N TYR A 73 3.52 -20.68 -5.33
CA TYR A 73 4.29 -20.96 -4.11
C TYR A 73 5.73 -20.45 -4.19
N LEU A 74 6.38 -20.61 -5.36
CA LEU A 74 7.74 -20.08 -5.58
C LEU A 74 7.79 -18.56 -5.35
N LEU A 75 6.84 -17.83 -5.89
CA LEU A 75 6.80 -16.38 -5.82
C LEU A 75 6.30 -15.90 -4.46
N ALA A 76 5.33 -16.59 -3.85
CA ALA A 76 4.90 -16.33 -2.48
C ALA A 76 6.07 -16.41 -1.48
N GLY A 77 6.93 -17.42 -1.63
CA GLY A 77 8.13 -17.58 -0.80
C GLY A 77 9.08 -16.38 -0.84
N ARG A 78 9.12 -15.65 -1.94
CA ARG A 78 9.99 -14.48 -2.13
C ARG A 78 9.43 -13.20 -1.52
N ILE A 79 8.10 -13.09 -1.38
CA ILE A 79 7.41 -11.89 -0.91
C ILE A 79 6.63 -12.13 0.39
N ARG A 80 7.05 -13.09 1.21
CA ARG A 80 6.36 -13.46 2.47
C ARG A 80 6.00 -12.25 3.35
N LYS A 81 6.92 -11.26 3.45
CA LYS A 81 6.68 -10.04 4.23
C LYS A 81 5.53 -9.19 3.67
N VAL A 82 5.33 -9.23 2.37
CA VAL A 82 4.20 -8.56 1.71
C VAL A 82 2.93 -9.36 2.00
N LEU A 83 2.90 -10.65 1.66
CA LEU A 83 1.71 -11.49 1.82
C LEU A 83 1.18 -11.54 3.26
N TYR A 84 2.06 -11.41 4.25
CA TYR A 84 1.65 -11.29 5.66
C TYR A 84 0.80 -10.04 5.93
N GLN A 85 0.94 -9.02 5.11
CA GLN A 85 0.24 -7.74 5.26
C GLN A 85 -0.96 -7.61 4.31
N GLU A 86 -1.31 -8.68 3.58
CA GLU A 86 -2.39 -8.66 2.59
C GLU A 86 -3.57 -9.52 3.05
N PRO A 87 -4.83 -9.06 2.82
CA PRO A 87 -6.01 -9.89 3.03
C PRO A 87 -6.11 -10.96 1.95
N CYS A 88 -6.91 -11.99 2.19
CA CYS A 88 -7.29 -12.96 1.17
C CYS A 88 -8.81 -13.00 0.97
N TYR A 89 -9.26 -12.60 -0.20
CA TYR A 89 -10.68 -12.50 -0.55
C TYR A 89 -11.38 -13.84 -0.81
N CYS A 90 -10.70 -14.98 -0.58
CA CYS A 90 -11.40 -16.25 -0.43
C CYS A 90 -12.09 -16.38 0.94
N HIS A 91 -11.90 -15.40 1.83
CA HIS A 91 -12.46 -15.36 3.19
C HIS A 91 -12.09 -16.57 4.06
N CYS A 92 -10.90 -17.13 3.85
CA CYS A 92 -10.39 -18.23 4.67
C CYS A 92 -10.14 -17.82 6.14
N ASP A 93 -10.07 -16.53 6.44
CA ASP A 93 -10.09 -16.00 7.80
C ASP A 93 -11.34 -16.41 8.58
N ARG A 94 -12.50 -16.50 7.93
CA ARG A 94 -13.79 -16.86 8.54
C ARG A 94 -13.99 -18.38 8.63
N SER A 95 -13.38 -19.15 7.73
CA SER A 95 -13.61 -20.60 7.62
C SER A 95 -12.56 -21.44 8.33
N ILE A 96 -11.29 -21.05 8.28
CA ILE A 96 -10.15 -21.80 8.83
C ILE A 96 -9.18 -20.94 9.65
N GLY A 97 -9.52 -19.67 9.91
CA GLY A 97 -8.81 -18.79 10.82
C GLY A 97 -7.47 -18.24 10.29
N HIS A 98 -7.31 -18.12 8.96
CA HIS A 98 -6.12 -17.48 8.41
C HIS A 98 -6.08 -15.99 8.75
N GLY A 99 -4.94 -15.49 9.21
CA GLY A 99 -4.75 -14.08 9.56
C GLY A 99 -4.27 -13.22 8.40
N SER A 100 -3.85 -13.83 7.30
CA SER A 100 -3.32 -13.14 6.11
C SER A 100 -3.24 -14.06 4.90
N LEU A 101 -2.97 -13.49 3.73
CA LEU A 101 -2.72 -14.25 2.51
C LEU A 101 -1.50 -15.18 2.64
N LEU A 102 -0.50 -14.84 3.48
CA LEU A 102 0.65 -15.71 3.70
C LEU A 102 0.25 -17.09 4.23
N ASP A 103 -0.75 -17.16 5.11
CA ASP A 103 -1.18 -18.40 5.75
C ASP A 103 -1.71 -19.41 4.73
N CYS A 104 -2.27 -18.93 3.61
CA CYS A 104 -2.70 -19.78 2.51
C CYS A 104 -1.54 -20.55 1.87
N PHE A 105 -0.34 -19.97 1.88
CA PHE A 105 0.89 -20.53 1.31
C PHE A 105 1.79 -21.22 2.33
N ALA A 106 1.59 -20.97 3.62
CA ALA A 106 2.22 -21.75 4.68
C ALA A 106 1.63 -23.18 4.77
N GLY A 107 0.46 -23.42 4.20
CA GLY A 107 -0.19 -24.70 4.04
C GLY A 107 -0.59 -24.98 2.59
N GLN A 108 -1.38 -26.05 2.38
CA GLN A 108 -1.83 -26.45 1.06
C GLN A 108 -3.07 -25.68 0.56
N HIS A 109 -3.66 -24.83 1.39
CA HIS A 109 -4.90 -24.12 1.05
C HIS A 109 -4.78 -23.34 -0.26
N GLY A 110 -3.66 -22.63 -0.44
CA GLY A 110 -3.39 -21.85 -1.64
C GLY A 110 -3.36 -22.66 -2.94
N SER A 111 -3.01 -23.95 -2.87
CA SER A 111 -2.91 -24.79 -4.07
C SER A 111 -4.25 -25.14 -4.72
N GLY A 112 -5.32 -25.11 -3.95
CA GLY A 112 -6.69 -25.37 -4.42
C GLY A 112 -7.55 -24.12 -4.55
N CYS A 113 -6.98 -22.91 -4.43
CA CYS A 113 -7.74 -21.68 -4.38
C CYS A 113 -7.26 -20.69 -5.46
N ASP A 114 -8.04 -20.50 -6.51
CA ASP A 114 -7.73 -19.55 -7.59
C ASP A 114 -7.59 -18.11 -7.09
N ILE A 115 -8.40 -17.70 -6.10
CA ILE A 115 -8.32 -16.38 -5.49
C ILE A 115 -6.96 -16.17 -4.84
N CYS A 116 -6.51 -17.10 -3.98
CA CYS A 116 -5.21 -17.01 -3.32
C CYS A 116 -4.07 -16.92 -4.35
N ILE A 117 -4.13 -17.72 -5.41
CA ILE A 117 -3.12 -17.75 -6.48
C ILE A 117 -3.06 -16.39 -7.19
N ARG A 118 -4.20 -15.84 -7.60
CA ARG A 118 -4.26 -14.53 -8.28
C ARG A 118 -3.78 -13.40 -7.38
N GLU A 119 -4.17 -13.39 -6.12
CA GLU A 119 -3.73 -12.39 -5.14
C GLU A 119 -2.22 -12.45 -4.89
N ALA A 120 -1.64 -13.65 -4.85
CA ALA A 120 -0.19 -13.81 -4.72
C ALA A 120 0.56 -13.29 -5.95
N PHE A 121 0.08 -13.60 -7.16
CA PHE A 121 0.68 -13.08 -8.39
C PHE A 121 0.53 -11.55 -8.48
N TYR A 122 -0.64 -11.02 -8.16
CA TYR A 122 -0.86 -9.58 -8.08
C TYR A 122 0.14 -8.93 -7.13
N SER A 123 0.24 -9.45 -5.92
CA SER A 123 1.15 -8.93 -4.88
C SER A 123 2.60 -8.97 -5.34
N TYR A 124 3.01 -10.06 -6.02
CA TYR A 124 4.33 -10.18 -6.59
C TYR A 124 4.59 -9.14 -7.69
N GLU A 125 3.68 -9.01 -8.66
CA GLU A 125 3.80 -8.04 -9.74
C GLU A 125 3.87 -6.60 -9.21
N GLN A 126 3.04 -6.25 -8.23
CA GLN A 126 3.03 -4.90 -7.66
C GLN A 126 4.29 -4.63 -6.82
N THR A 127 4.80 -5.63 -6.10
CA THR A 127 6.08 -5.53 -5.38
C THR A 127 7.22 -5.20 -6.33
N HIS A 128 7.27 -5.85 -7.52
CA HIS A 128 8.30 -5.57 -8.53
C HIS A 128 8.13 -4.20 -9.20
N LYS A 129 6.94 -3.63 -9.16
CA LYS A 129 6.69 -2.23 -9.56
C LYS A 129 7.02 -1.22 -8.46
N GLY A 130 7.58 -1.68 -7.33
CA GLY A 130 7.99 -0.82 -6.21
C GLY A 130 6.86 -0.34 -5.32
N LYS A 131 5.68 -0.98 -5.38
CA LYS A 131 4.55 -0.65 -4.49
C LYS A 131 4.82 -1.10 -3.06
N THR A 132 4.37 -0.30 -2.11
CA THR A 132 4.38 -0.68 -0.69
C THR A 132 3.28 -1.70 -0.38
N PRO A 133 3.39 -2.49 0.71
CA PRO A 133 2.32 -3.39 1.11
C PRO A 133 0.96 -2.69 1.25
N ALA A 134 0.92 -1.50 1.83
CA ALA A 134 -0.32 -0.73 1.95
C ALA A 134 -0.96 -0.44 0.58
N GLN A 135 -0.16 -0.03 -0.42
CA GLN A 135 -0.66 0.22 -1.78
C GLN A 135 -1.11 -1.05 -2.49
N ILE A 136 -0.46 -2.19 -2.20
CA ILE A 136 -0.83 -3.50 -2.74
C ILE A 136 -2.17 -3.91 -2.13
N ARG A 137 -2.32 -3.81 -0.83
CA ARG A 137 -3.56 -4.09 -0.11
C ARG A 137 -4.73 -3.27 -0.64
N ASP A 138 -4.53 -1.97 -0.83
CA ASP A 138 -5.57 -1.11 -1.42
C ASP A 138 -6.02 -1.61 -2.79
N GLY A 139 -5.09 -2.12 -3.61
CA GLY A 139 -5.40 -2.71 -4.90
C GLY A 139 -6.14 -4.05 -4.77
N ILE A 140 -5.78 -4.88 -3.79
CA ILE A 140 -6.51 -6.13 -3.50
C ILE A 140 -7.93 -5.81 -3.07
N ILE A 141 -8.13 -4.84 -2.18
CA ILE A 141 -9.46 -4.38 -1.73
C ILE A 141 -10.31 -3.90 -2.91
N ARG A 142 -9.71 -3.24 -3.89
CA ARG A 142 -10.41 -2.84 -5.12
C ARG A 142 -10.61 -3.97 -6.14
N GLY A 143 -10.19 -5.19 -5.85
CA GLY A 143 -10.35 -6.34 -6.75
C GLY A 143 -9.43 -6.34 -7.97
N GLU A 144 -8.33 -5.58 -7.95
CA GLU A 144 -7.38 -5.50 -9.08
C GLU A 144 -6.72 -6.85 -9.39
N TRP A 145 -6.59 -7.74 -8.41
CA TRP A 145 -6.07 -9.10 -8.57
C TRP A 145 -6.90 -9.95 -9.54
N GLN A 146 -8.18 -9.67 -9.72
CA GLN A 146 -9.06 -10.39 -10.65
C GLN A 146 -8.60 -10.26 -12.11
N LYS A 147 -7.83 -9.20 -12.42
CA LYS A 147 -7.31 -8.90 -13.76
C LYS A 147 -5.96 -9.57 -14.04
N VAL A 148 -5.43 -10.34 -13.11
CA VAL A 148 -4.15 -11.03 -13.30
C VAL A 148 -4.30 -12.07 -14.40
N ASP A 149 -3.41 -12.00 -15.37
CA ASP A 149 -3.32 -12.99 -16.45
C ASP A 149 -2.51 -14.21 -15.97
N ILE A 150 -3.21 -15.26 -15.58
CA ILE A 150 -2.60 -16.50 -15.06
C ILE A 150 -1.80 -17.23 -16.14
N SER A 151 -2.13 -17.07 -17.43
CA SER A 151 -1.44 -17.78 -18.52
C SER A 151 0.07 -17.51 -18.56
N LYS A 152 0.50 -16.37 -18.03
CA LYS A 152 1.92 -16.03 -17.88
C LYS A 152 2.68 -17.01 -16.98
N TYR A 153 1.97 -17.72 -16.12
CA TYR A 153 2.51 -18.60 -15.09
C TYR A 153 2.30 -20.09 -15.39
N GLU A 154 1.80 -20.44 -16.57
CA GLU A 154 1.62 -21.83 -17.04
C GLU A 154 2.94 -22.49 -17.46
N LYS A 155 4.01 -21.71 -17.63
CA LYS A 155 5.35 -22.19 -18.00
C LYS A 155 6.31 -21.99 -16.83
N ASP A 156 7.52 -22.52 -16.96
CA ASP A 156 8.57 -22.25 -15.98
C ASP A 156 8.81 -20.73 -15.90
N TYR A 157 8.33 -20.13 -14.83
CA TYR A 157 8.50 -18.70 -14.59
C TYR A 157 9.89 -18.47 -14.01
N LEU A 158 10.79 -17.96 -14.82
CA LEU A 158 12.08 -17.44 -14.33
C LEU A 158 11.81 -16.04 -13.76
N PRO A 159 11.83 -15.88 -12.43
CA PRO A 159 11.62 -14.56 -11.83
C PRO A 159 12.71 -13.63 -12.36
N GLN A 160 12.30 -12.49 -12.85
CA GLN A 160 13.25 -11.41 -13.11
C GLN A 160 14.01 -11.17 -11.81
N THR A 161 15.33 -11.34 -11.83
CA THR A 161 16.19 -11.01 -10.70
C THR A 161 15.87 -9.57 -10.33
N ALA A 162 15.40 -9.36 -9.10
CA ALA A 162 15.17 -8.01 -8.59
C ALA A 162 16.41 -7.18 -8.88
N ALA A 163 16.24 -6.06 -9.57
CA ALA A 163 17.32 -5.11 -9.72
C ALA A 163 17.88 -4.83 -8.32
N PRO A 164 19.20 -4.86 -8.11
CA PRO A 164 19.78 -4.68 -6.79
C PRO A 164 19.25 -3.38 -6.21
N ALA A 165 18.69 -3.46 -5.02
CA ALA A 165 18.24 -2.29 -4.28
C ALA A 165 19.38 -1.28 -4.29
N LYS A 166 19.12 -0.08 -4.85
CA LYS A 166 20.12 0.99 -4.87
C LYS A 166 20.57 1.20 -3.43
N SER A 167 21.82 0.88 -3.15
CA SER A 167 22.46 1.14 -1.87
C SER A 167 22.35 2.65 -1.62
N VAL A 168 21.55 3.03 -0.63
CA VAL A 168 21.56 4.40 -0.12
C VAL A 168 22.89 4.57 0.59
N THR A 169 23.88 5.10 -0.13
CA THR A 169 25.13 5.56 0.46
C THR A 169 24.77 6.74 1.36
N ARG A 170 24.83 6.55 2.66
CA ARG A 170 24.85 7.64 3.63
C ARG A 170 26.16 8.40 3.43
N GLN A 171 26.05 9.65 3.02
CA GLN A 171 27.07 10.68 3.25
C GLN A 171 26.73 11.43 4.53
#